data_d87dd1f4cc592034f0788eb3e9b2883b
#
_entry.id   d87dd1f4cc592034f0788eb3e9b2883b
#
_cell.length_a   1.000
_cell.length_b   1.000
_cell.length_c   1.000
_cell.angle_alpha   90.00
_cell.angle_beta   90.00
_cell.angle_gamma   90.00
#
_symmetry.space_group_name_H-M   'P 1'
#
loop_
_entity.id
_entity.type
_entity.pdbx_description
1 polymer ?
#
loop_
_entity_poly.entity_id
_entity_poly.type
_entity_poly.pdbx_seq_one_letter_code
_entity_poly.pdbx_strand_id
1 'polypeptide(L)'
;MKIFLVILISFFTFSEVFATAQYPDKILYNNKEYSLLTNPLEKYFEQHEDKRPKNTEMSSALWRGYIATFEIIENQLYVKEIEIQVWNEKSDETEWKSVINDIFPKPEDRKIDWFNGLLTLPYGEIINYVHMGYASTYENYTIIEIQKGKYIKSKDLNFKEYDNFKERQFEAYKKSNEYLERRKELKKDGLKKKYIDGFLKIYVTEYTEKLLTE
;
A
#
# COMPACT_ATOMS: atom_id res chain seq x y z
N MET A 1 -45.75 -44.17 19.26
CA MET A 1 -45.49 -42.74 19.15
C MET A 1 -44.01 -42.60 18.74
N LYS A 2 -43.75 -42.41 17.44
CA LYS A 2 -42.40 -42.35 16.89
C LYS A 2 -41.96 -40.88 16.83
N ILE A 3 -40.95 -40.53 17.61
CA ILE A 3 -40.34 -39.21 17.65
C ILE A 3 -39.39 -39.12 16.43
N PHE A 4 -39.74 -38.31 15.44
CA PHE A 4 -38.85 -37.97 14.33
C PHE A 4 -37.86 -36.90 14.84
N LEU A 5 -36.58 -37.28 15.00
CA LEU A 5 -35.48 -36.39 15.26
C LEU A 5 -35.04 -35.75 13.95
N VAL A 6 -35.48 -34.53 13.70
CA VAL A 6 -35.01 -33.72 12.55
C VAL A 6 -33.65 -33.16 12.90
N ILE A 7 -32.60 -33.80 12.41
CA ILE A 7 -31.22 -33.23 12.47
C ILE A 7 -31.15 -32.13 11.40
N LEU A 8 -31.24 -30.89 11.84
CA LEU A 8 -30.99 -29.72 11.04
C LEU A 8 -29.47 -29.62 10.84
N ILE A 9 -28.95 -30.21 9.76
CA ILE A 9 -27.57 -30.02 9.36
C ILE A 9 -27.45 -28.58 8.80
N SER A 10 -27.01 -27.69 9.69
CA SER A 10 -26.61 -26.32 9.31
C SER A 10 -25.35 -26.41 8.43
N PHE A 11 -25.54 -26.38 7.14
CA PHE A 11 -24.42 -26.16 6.19
C PHE A 11 -23.87 -24.77 6.45
N PHE A 12 -22.88 -24.66 7.31
CA PHE A 12 -21.97 -23.51 7.33
C PHE A 12 -21.19 -23.53 6.01
N THR A 13 -21.72 -22.86 5.01
CA THR A 13 -20.90 -22.46 3.87
C THR A 13 -19.89 -21.47 4.38
N PHE A 14 -18.66 -21.93 4.61
CA PHE A 14 -17.51 -21.03 4.73
C PHE A 14 -17.38 -20.34 3.36
N SER A 15 -18.03 -19.21 3.22
CA SER A 15 -17.66 -18.27 2.15
C SER A 15 -16.25 -17.81 2.50
N GLU A 16 -15.27 -18.29 1.76
CA GLU A 16 -13.93 -17.71 1.79
C GLU A 16 -14.09 -16.24 1.38
N VAL A 17 -13.95 -15.36 2.35
CA VAL A 17 -13.90 -13.90 2.09
C VAL A 17 -12.54 -13.66 1.46
N PHE A 18 -12.47 -13.73 0.14
CA PHE A 18 -11.30 -13.30 -0.60
C PHE A 18 -11.20 -11.78 -0.48
N ALA A 19 -10.20 -11.31 0.24
CA ALA A 19 -9.87 -9.89 0.24
C ALA A 19 -9.43 -9.50 -1.18
N THR A 20 -10.04 -8.47 -1.76
CA THR A 20 -9.79 -8.02 -3.13
C THR A 20 -8.39 -7.42 -3.25
N ALA A 21 -7.69 -7.65 -4.38
CA ALA A 21 -6.47 -6.93 -4.71
C ALA A 21 -6.75 -5.42 -4.75
N GLN A 22 -5.84 -4.62 -4.18
CA GLN A 22 -6.01 -3.18 -4.09
C GLN A 22 -5.54 -2.50 -5.38
N TYR A 23 -6.22 -1.44 -5.78
CA TYR A 23 -5.67 -0.49 -6.76
C TYR A 23 -4.42 0.17 -6.19
N PRO A 24 -3.24 0.00 -6.80
CA PRO A 24 -2.02 0.65 -6.35
C PRO A 24 -2.06 2.14 -6.68
N ASP A 25 -1.33 2.94 -5.91
CA ASP A 25 -0.91 4.25 -6.35
C ASP A 25 0.02 4.12 -7.56
N LYS A 26 0.38 5.25 -8.19
CA LYS A 26 1.24 5.29 -9.37
C LYS A 26 2.43 6.21 -9.13
N ILE A 27 3.51 5.98 -9.85
CA ILE A 27 4.67 6.87 -9.83
C ILE A 27 5.30 6.97 -11.22
N LEU A 28 5.62 8.21 -11.62
CA LEU A 28 6.47 8.50 -12.77
C LEU A 28 7.93 8.54 -12.32
N TYR A 29 8.70 7.58 -12.79
CA TYR A 29 10.10 7.44 -12.48
C TYR A 29 10.88 7.10 -13.76
N ASN A 30 11.96 7.83 -14.06
CA ASN A 30 12.73 7.67 -15.30
C ASN A 30 11.87 7.69 -16.57
N ASN A 31 10.92 8.64 -16.67
CA ASN A 31 9.98 8.83 -17.78
C ASN A 31 9.04 7.64 -18.07
N LYS A 32 8.86 6.77 -17.10
CA LYS A 32 7.94 5.63 -17.18
C LYS A 32 7.01 5.61 -15.96
N GLU A 33 5.75 5.25 -16.20
CA GLU A 33 4.78 5.04 -15.12
C GLU A 33 4.90 3.61 -14.59
N TYR A 34 4.89 3.50 -13.25
CA TYR A 34 4.89 2.24 -12.52
C TYR A 34 3.74 2.23 -11.52
N SER A 35 3.24 1.04 -11.21
CA SER A 35 2.45 0.82 -10.00
C SER A 35 3.33 1.09 -8.78
N LEU A 36 2.75 1.68 -7.74
CA LEU A 36 3.42 1.96 -6.48
C LEU A 36 2.73 1.18 -5.36
N LEU A 37 3.41 0.18 -4.81
CA LEU A 37 2.89 -0.66 -3.72
C LEU A 37 3.08 -0.04 -2.32
N THR A 38 3.42 1.25 -2.29
CA THR A 38 3.52 2.08 -1.07
C THR A 38 2.52 3.22 -1.20
N ASN A 39 1.92 3.62 -0.09
CA ASN A 39 0.89 4.67 -0.07
C ASN A 39 1.36 5.90 0.74
N PRO A 40 2.20 6.77 0.18
CA PRO A 40 2.80 7.90 0.90
C PRO A 40 1.77 8.83 1.54
N LEU A 41 0.66 9.12 0.85
CA LEU A 41 -0.37 10.04 1.34
C LEU A 41 -1.12 9.55 2.58
N GLU A 42 -1.09 8.25 2.92
CA GLU A 42 -1.72 7.77 4.16
C GLU A 42 -1.09 8.44 5.38
N LYS A 43 0.25 8.60 5.42
CA LYS A 43 0.94 9.34 6.49
C LYS A 43 0.53 10.83 6.57
N TYR A 44 0.23 11.44 5.42
CA TYR A 44 -0.25 12.82 5.36
C TYR A 44 -1.67 12.92 5.90
N PHE A 45 -2.57 12.04 5.46
CA PHE A 45 -3.96 12.04 5.88
C PHE A 45 -4.17 11.60 7.35
N GLU A 46 -3.25 10.82 7.94
CA GLU A 46 -3.24 10.56 9.39
C GLU A 46 -3.09 11.85 10.22
N GLN A 47 -2.35 12.84 9.70
CA GLN A 47 -2.13 14.12 10.36
C GLN A 47 -3.12 15.20 9.89
N HIS A 48 -3.77 15.03 8.77
CA HIS A 48 -4.65 15.98 8.08
C HIS A 48 -5.91 15.28 7.61
N GLU A 49 -6.67 14.68 8.54
CA GLU A 49 -7.87 13.89 8.24
C GLU A 49 -8.96 14.71 7.52
N ASP A 50 -9.02 16.02 7.77
CA ASP A 50 -9.90 16.96 7.09
C ASP A 50 -9.62 17.08 5.59
N LYS A 51 -8.39 16.78 5.16
CA LYS A 51 -7.93 16.78 3.77
C LYS A 51 -8.17 15.48 3.01
N ARG A 52 -8.48 14.38 3.72
CA ARG A 52 -8.77 13.10 3.06
C ARG A 52 -9.93 13.26 2.09
N PRO A 53 -9.83 12.74 0.85
CA PRO A 53 -10.91 12.81 -0.12
C PRO A 53 -12.23 12.27 0.45
N LYS A 54 -13.32 12.98 0.15
CA LYS A 54 -14.69 12.64 0.55
C LYS A 54 -15.55 12.41 -0.68
N ASN A 55 -16.73 11.83 -0.48
CA ASN A 55 -17.70 11.59 -1.56
C ASN A 55 -17.15 10.70 -2.70
N THR A 56 -16.36 9.72 -2.33
CA THR A 56 -15.85 8.70 -3.25
C THR A 56 -16.71 7.45 -3.19
N GLU A 57 -16.91 6.81 -4.37
CA GLU A 57 -17.47 5.46 -4.42
C GLU A 57 -16.44 4.48 -3.85
N MET A 58 -16.82 3.84 -2.75
CA MET A 58 -15.95 2.89 -2.09
C MET A 58 -16.16 1.48 -2.63
N SER A 59 -15.08 0.83 -2.99
CA SER A 59 -15.09 -0.61 -3.30
C SER A 59 -14.05 -1.34 -2.46
N SER A 60 -14.18 -2.65 -2.36
CA SER A 60 -13.16 -3.46 -1.67
C SER A 60 -11.76 -3.35 -2.32
N ALA A 61 -11.67 -2.99 -3.60
CA ALA A 61 -10.44 -2.74 -4.32
C ALA A 61 -9.89 -1.31 -4.11
N LEU A 62 -10.72 -0.36 -3.62
CA LEU A 62 -10.36 1.04 -3.41
C LEU A 62 -10.76 1.50 -2.00
N TRP A 63 -10.35 0.74 -0.98
CA TRP A 63 -10.73 1.04 0.41
C TRP A 63 -10.19 2.39 0.92
N ARG A 64 -9.07 2.88 0.35
CA ARG A 64 -8.52 4.20 0.66
C ARG A 64 -9.38 5.34 0.12
N GLY A 65 -10.25 5.04 -0.86
CA GLY A 65 -11.12 6.00 -1.52
C GLY A 65 -10.44 6.84 -2.61
N TYR A 66 -9.15 6.66 -2.88
CA TYR A 66 -8.40 7.40 -3.90
C TYR A 66 -7.26 6.58 -4.51
N ILE A 67 -6.77 7.04 -5.66
CA ILE A 67 -5.47 6.67 -6.23
C ILE A 67 -4.65 7.96 -6.36
N ALA A 68 -3.41 7.94 -5.88
CA ALA A 68 -2.46 9.02 -6.07
C ALA A 68 -1.43 8.66 -7.14
N THR A 69 -1.06 9.66 -7.95
CA THR A 69 0.09 9.58 -8.86
C THR A 69 1.18 10.51 -8.35
N PHE A 70 2.38 9.95 -8.19
CA PHE A 70 3.58 10.68 -7.77
C PHE A 70 4.54 10.87 -8.93
N GLU A 71 5.51 11.76 -8.77
CA GLU A 71 6.65 11.88 -9.67
C GLU A 71 7.90 12.35 -8.93
N ILE A 72 9.08 11.95 -9.45
CA ILE A 72 10.37 12.42 -8.94
C ILE A 72 10.97 13.36 -9.99
N ILE A 73 11.11 14.65 -9.62
CA ILE A 73 11.71 15.69 -10.44
C ILE A 73 12.92 16.26 -9.68
N GLU A 74 14.09 16.29 -10.30
CA GLU A 74 15.33 16.84 -9.70
C GLU A 74 15.60 16.28 -8.29
N ASN A 75 15.44 14.96 -8.12
CA ASN A 75 15.57 14.25 -6.86
C ASN A 75 14.54 14.62 -5.77
N GLN A 76 13.44 15.29 -6.13
CA GLN A 76 12.38 15.65 -5.21
C GLN A 76 11.09 14.92 -5.60
N LEU A 77 10.41 14.33 -4.61
CA LEU A 77 9.11 13.68 -4.77
C LEU A 77 7.99 14.72 -4.73
N TYR A 78 7.03 14.59 -5.64
CA TYR A 78 5.84 15.42 -5.74
C TYR A 78 4.58 14.55 -5.87
N VAL A 79 3.45 15.08 -5.41
CA VAL A 79 2.13 14.58 -5.79
C VAL A 79 1.77 15.20 -7.14
N LYS A 80 1.55 14.36 -8.14
CA LYS A 80 1.17 14.80 -9.49
C LYS A 80 -0.35 14.85 -9.66
N GLU A 81 -1.05 13.83 -9.16
CA GLU A 81 -2.49 13.70 -9.29
C GLU A 81 -3.09 12.94 -8.11
N ILE A 82 -4.35 13.21 -7.78
CA ILE A 82 -5.16 12.43 -6.86
C ILE A 82 -6.54 12.28 -7.48
N GLU A 83 -6.96 11.03 -7.70
CA GLU A 83 -8.22 10.70 -8.35
C GLU A 83 -9.11 9.88 -7.40
N ILE A 84 -10.40 10.16 -7.44
CA ILE A 84 -11.44 9.40 -6.73
C ILE A 84 -12.43 8.81 -7.73
N GLN A 85 -13.10 7.72 -7.36
CA GLN A 85 -14.25 7.23 -8.11
C GLN A 85 -15.52 7.97 -7.67
N VAL A 86 -16.29 8.44 -8.62
CA VAL A 86 -17.60 9.06 -8.41
C VAL A 86 -18.63 8.43 -9.32
N TRP A 87 -19.88 8.34 -8.84
CA TRP A 87 -20.98 7.88 -9.66
C TRP A 87 -21.44 8.98 -10.62
N ASN A 88 -21.53 8.67 -11.90
CA ASN A 88 -22.06 9.56 -12.90
C ASN A 88 -23.50 9.15 -13.25
N GLU A 89 -24.49 9.90 -12.75
CA GLU A 89 -25.91 9.64 -12.96
C GLU A 89 -26.35 9.64 -14.45
N LYS A 90 -25.59 10.33 -15.32
CA LYS A 90 -25.94 10.43 -16.75
C LYS A 90 -25.51 9.20 -17.55
N SER A 91 -24.35 8.61 -17.21
CA SER A 91 -23.83 7.42 -17.87
C SER A 91 -24.20 6.12 -17.16
N ASP A 92 -24.71 6.22 -15.91
CA ASP A 92 -24.99 5.09 -15.02
C ASP A 92 -23.74 4.23 -14.75
N GLU A 93 -22.56 4.88 -14.67
CA GLU A 93 -21.25 4.26 -14.48
C GLU A 93 -20.40 5.06 -13.47
N THR A 94 -19.38 4.40 -12.90
CA THR A 94 -18.36 5.11 -12.13
C THR A 94 -17.32 5.73 -13.04
N GLU A 95 -16.87 6.93 -12.73
CA GLU A 95 -15.80 7.64 -13.44
C GLU A 95 -14.71 8.13 -12.46
N TRP A 96 -13.51 8.31 -12.98
CA TRP A 96 -12.41 8.90 -12.23
C TRP A 96 -12.47 10.42 -12.29
N LYS A 97 -12.36 11.06 -11.12
CA LYS A 97 -12.38 12.52 -10.99
C LYS A 97 -11.15 12.98 -10.22
N SER A 98 -10.42 13.93 -10.81
CA SER A 98 -9.31 14.63 -10.13
C SER A 98 -9.84 15.48 -8.95
N VAL A 99 -9.15 15.36 -7.82
CA VAL A 99 -9.38 16.13 -6.60
C VAL A 99 -8.10 16.77 -6.05
N ILE A 100 -7.02 16.76 -6.83
CA ILE A 100 -5.72 17.29 -6.38
C ILE A 100 -5.81 18.76 -5.97
N ASN A 101 -6.61 19.57 -6.67
CA ASN A 101 -6.77 20.99 -6.34
C ASN A 101 -7.58 21.23 -5.07
N ASP A 102 -8.40 20.27 -4.65
CA ASP A 102 -9.17 20.36 -3.39
C ASP A 102 -8.25 20.08 -2.17
N ILE A 103 -7.21 19.26 -2.37
CA ILE A 103 -6.28 18.84 -1.33
C ILE A 103 -5.03 19.74 -1.32
N PHE A 104 -4.44 19.96 -2.50
CA PHE A 104 -3.26 20.78 -2.73
C PHE A 104 -3.57 21.87 -3.77
N PRO A 105 -4.26 22.96 -3.37
CA PRO A 105 -4.74 23.99 -4.30
C PRO A 105 -3.62 24.76 -5.00
N LYS A 106 -2.46 24.83 -4.38
CA LYS A 106 -1.29 25.48 -4.94
C LYS A 106 -0.28 24.45 -5.44
N PRO A 107 0.31 24.61 -6.62
CA PRO A 107 1.34 23.70 -7.14
C PRO A 107 2.52 23.49 -6.20
N GLU A 108 2.93 24.51 -5.46
CA GLU A 108 4.01 24.45 -4.47
C GLU A 108 3.70 23.51 -3.30
N ASP A 109 2.42 23.37 -2.91
CA ASP A 109 1.99 22.48 -1.81
C ASP A 109 2.06 20.99 -2.20
N ARG A 110 2.24 20.67 -3.48
CA ARG A 110 2.37 19.30 -3.99
C ARG A 110 3.76 18.72 -3.78
N LYS A 111 4.72 19.54 -3.36
CA LYS A 111 6.04 19.10 -2.96
C LYS A 111 5.94 18.28 -1.67
N ILE A 112 6.47 17.07 -1.71
CA ILE A 112 6.52 16.20 -0.54
C ILE A 112 7.86 16.41 0.16
N ASP A 113 7.85 16.97 1.37
CA ASP A 113 9.05 17.14 2.21
C ASP A 113 8.94 16.43 3.57
N TRP A 114 7.77 15.89 3.85
CA TRP A 114 7.40 15.19 5.09
C TRP A 114 7.56 13.67 5.01
N PHE A 115 7.66 13.06 3.81
CA PHE A 115 7.71 11.62 3.66
C PHE A 115 9.14 11.07 3.83
N ASN A 116 9.27 10.09 4.72
CA ASN A 116 10.41 9.17 4.80
C ASN A 116 9.90 7.76 4.61
N GLY A 117 10.56 6.98 3.75
CA GLY A 117 10.15 5.61 3.49
C GLY A 117 10.76 5.00 2.25
N LEU A 118 10.39 3.75 2.01
CA LEU A 118 10.73 3.01 0.81
C LEU A 118 9.54 3.00 -0.15
N LEU A 119 9.77 3.38 -1.39
CA LEU A 119 8.82 3.23 -2.47
C LEU A 119 9.09 1.90 -3.18
N THR A 120 8.08 1.06 -3.34
CA THR A 120 8.19 -0.26 -3.97
C THR A 120 7.47 -0.25 -5.31
N LEU A 121 8.23 -0.37 -6.40
CA LEU A 121 7.76 -0.32 -7.77
C LEU A 121 7.92 -1.70 -8.41
N PRO A 122 6.84 -2.48 -8.55
CA PRO A 122 6.89 -3.76 -9.28
C PRO A 122 6.89 -3.52 -10.79
N TYR A 123 7.54 -4.40 -11.56
CA TYR A 123 7.46 -4.39 -13.02
C TYR A 123 7.76 -5.77 -13.61
N GLY A 124 7.50 -5.93 -14.90
CA GLY A 124 7.51 -7.23 -15.56
C GLY A 124 6.20 -7.98 -15.37
N GLU A 125 6.20 -9.29 -15.55
CA GLU A 125 5.01 -10.12 -15.43
C GLU A 125 4.67 -10.45 -13.97
N ILE A 126 3.40 -10.76 -13.73
CA ILE A 126 2.97 -11.26 -12.42
C ILE A 126 3.33 -12.75 -12.34
N ILE A 127 4.25 -13.09 -11.43
CA ILE A 127 4.67 -14.48 -11.19
C ILE A 127 3.60 -15.24 -10.40
N ASN A 128 3.03 -14.59 -9.38
CA ASN A 128 1.98 -15.17 -8.55
C ASN A 128 0.95 -14.10 -8.20
N TYR A 129 -0.29 -14.33 -8.64
CA TYR A 129 -1.40 -13.45 -8.35
C TYR A 129 -2.07 -13.84 -7.04
N VAL A 130 -2.27 -12.87 -6.15
CA VAL A 130 -2.92 -13.05 -4.86
C VAL A 130 -4.04 -12.02 -4.70
N HIS A 131 -5.25 -12.50 -4.44
CA HIS A 131 -6.43 -11.67 -4.15
C HIS A 131 -6.36 -11.07 -2.73
N MET A 132 -5.30 -10.34 -2.40
CA MET A 132 -5.17 -9.73 -1.07
C MET A 132 -4.20 -8.54 -1.11
N GLY A 133 -4.72 -7.33 -1.01
CA GLY A 133 -3.90 -6.12 -0.93
C GLY A 133 -2.85 -6.04 -2.05
N TYR A 134 -1.59 -5.92 -1.68
CA TYR A 134 -0.42 -5.90 -2.58
C TYR A 134 0.41 -7.19 -2.50
N ALA A 135 -0.22 -8.32 -2.16
CA ALA A 135 0.49 -9.59 -1.95
C ALA A 135 0.90 -10.33 -3.23
N SER A 136 0.46 -9.86 -4.41
CA SER A 136 0.92 -10.41 -5.69
C SER A 136 2.43 -10.22 -5.88
N THR A 137 3.08 -11.17 -6.56
CA THR A 137 4.52 -11.12 -6.81
C THR A 137 4.83 -10.92 -8.28
N TYR A 138 5.88 -10.17 -8.57
CA TYR A 138 6.26 -9.72 -9.90
C TYR A 138 7.68 -10.16 -10.22
N GLU A 139 8.03 -10.19 -11.51
CA GLU A 139 9.38 -10.57 -11.95
C GLU A 139 10.46 -9.68 -11.36
N ASN A 140 10.19 -8.38 -11.28
CA ASN A 140 11.18 -7.38 -10.89
C ASN A 140 10.57 -6.31 -10.00
N TYR A 141 11.45 -5.67 -9.22
CA TYR A 141 11.12 -4.57 -8.32
C TYR A 141 12.21 -3.52 -8.33
N THR A 142 11.83 -2.26 -8.35
CA THR A 142 12.69 -1.14 -7.99
C THR A 142 12.29 -0.65 -6.60
N ILE A 143 13.22 -0.62 -5.67
CA ILE A 143 13.03 -0.05 -4.33
C ILE A 143 13.75 1.30 -4.29
N ILE A 144 13.02 2.36 -3.96
CA ILE A 144 13.56 3.73 -3.88
C ILE A 144 13.51 4.19 -2.43
N GLU A 145 14.63 4.65 -1.90
CA GLU A 145 14.69 5.30 -0.59
C GLU A 145 14.43 6.79 -0.74
N ILE A 146 13.45 7.29 0.01
CA ILE A 146 13.08 8.70 0.10
C ILE A 146 13.30 9.19 1.54
N GLN A 147 13.98 10.32 1.70
CA GLN A 147 14.15 11.00 2.99
C GLN A 147 13.79 12.47 2.86
N LYS A 148 12.84 12.94 3.69
CA LYS A 148 12.26 14.28 3.62
C LYS A 148 11.85 14.63 2.19
N GLY A 149 11.19 13.67 1.52
CA GLY A 149 10.75 13.77 0.14
C GLY A 149 11.85 13.75 -0.91
N LYS A 150 13.12 13.62 -0.54
CA LYS A 150 14.25 13.57 -1.48
C LYS A 150 14.63 12.13 -1.80
N TYR A 151 14.85 11.86 -3.09
CA TYR A 151 15.46 10.64 -3.57
C TYR A 151 16.88 10.52 -3.02
N ILE A 152 17.18 9.40 -2.39
CA ILE A 152 18.52 9.10 -1.84
C ILE A 152 19.23 8.09 -2.73
N LYS A 153 18.63 6.95 -2.95
CA LYS A 153 19.15 5.85 -3.77
C LYS A 153 18.03 4.92 -4.20
N SER A 154 18.31 4.06 -5.17
CA SER A 154 17.41 2.98 -5.56
C SER A 154 18.16 1.66 -5.70
N LYS A 155 17.39 0.57 -5.73
CA LYS A 155 17.90 -0.79 -5.93
C LYS A 155 16.94 -1.54 -6.82
N ASP A 156 17.44 -2.06 -7.94
CA ASP A 156 16.70 -2.95 -8.82
C ASP A 156 16.96 -4.40 -8.42
N LEU A 157 15.90 -5.18 -8.32
CA LEU A 157 15.93 -6.55 -7.81
C LEU A 157 15.02 -7.43 -8.67
N ASN A 158 15.46 -8.61 -9.04
CA ASN A 158 14.54 -9.63 -9.51
C ASN A 158 13.75 -10.25 -8.35
N PHE A 159 12.75 -11.08 -8.67
CA PHE A 159 11.89 -11.73 -7.67
C PHE A 159 12.65 -12.39 -6.51
N LYS A 160 13.68 -13.19 -6.82
CA LYS A 160 14.46 -13.91 -5.80
C LYS A 160 15.31 -12.97 -4.95
N GLU A 161 15.89 -11.96 -5.58
CA GLU A 161 16.67 -10.92 -4.90
C GLU A 161 15.79 -10.07 -3.99
N TYR A 162 14.56 -9.76 -4.42
CA TYR A 162 13.59 -9.03 -3.61
C TYR A 162 13.16 -9.83 -2.38
N ASP A 163 12.90 -11.13 -2.53
CA ASP A 163 12.55 -11.96 -1.38
C ASP A 163 13.71 -12.08 -0.38
N ASN A 164 14.93 -12.30 -0.86
CA ASN A 164 16.14 -12.28 -0.04
C ASN A 164 16.41 -10.90 0.60
N PHE A 165 16.09 -9.81 -0.12
CA PHE A 165 16.19 -8.45 0.41
C PHE A 165 15.23 -8.26 1.57
N LYS A 166 13.95 -8.64 1.44
CA LYS A 166 12.98 -8.55 2.54
C LYS A 166 13.44 -9.31 3.78
N GLU A 167 14.03 -10.51 3.61
CA GLU A 167 14.59 -11.29 4.72
C GLU A 167 15.69 -10.51 5.46
N ARG A 168 16.69 -10.02 4.72
CA ARG A 168 17.80 -9.26 5.32
C ARG A 168 17.34 -7.95 5.95
N GLN A 169 16.44 -7.23 5.26
CA GLN A 169 15.85 -5.98 5.75
C GLN A 169 15.12 -6.22 7.07
N PHE A 170 14.33 -7.31 7.16
CA PHE A 170 13.62 -7.69 8.38
C PHE A 170 14.57 -8.07 9.51
N GLU A 171 15.63 -8.85 9.25
CA GLU A 171 16.63 -9.19 10.27
C GLU A 171 17.35 -7.94 10.82
N ALA A 172 17.59 -6.94 9.99
CA ALA A 172 18.10 -5.65 10.43
C ALA A 172 17.05 -4.85 11.22
N TYR A 173 15.79 -4.81 10.73
CA TYR A 173 14.68 -4.13 11.38
C TYR A 173 14.39 -4.66 12.79
N LYS A 174 14.47 -5.97 13.01
CA LYS A 174 14.28 -6.59 14.34
C LYS A 174 15.22 -6.04 15.43
N LYS A 175 16.31 -5.40 15.05
CA LYS A 175 17.26 -4.78 15.98
C LYS A 175 16.92 -3.34 16.36
N SER A 176 15.86 -2.77 15.77
CA SER A 176 15.44 -1.39 15.98
C SER A 176 14.42 -1.24 17.13
N ASN A 177 14.30 -0.02 17.66
CA ASN A 177 13.26 0.30 18.62
C ASN A 177 11.89 0.33 17.95
N GLU A 178 11.81 0.77 16.70
CA GLU A 178 10.58 0.84 15.90
C GLU A 178 9.92 -0.52 15.75
N TYR A 179 10.73 -1.60 15.59
CA TYR A 179 10.21 -2.96 15.59
C TYR A 179 9.54 -3.33 16.92
N LEU A 180 10.17 -2.96 18.05
CA LEU A 180 9.61 -3.26 19.38
C LEU A 180 8.29 -2.53 19.62
N GLU A 181 8.19 -1.29 19.18
CA GLU A 181 6.98 -0.48 19.27
C GLU A 181 5.87 -1.03 18.38
N ARG A 182 6.15 -1.24 17.09
CA ARG A 182 5.18 -1.79 16.13
C ARG A 182 4.66 -3.16 16.57
N ARG A 183 5.53 -3.98 17.13
CA ARG A 183 5.14 -5.28 17.67
C ARG A 183 4.18 -5.19 18.84
N LYS A 184 4.32 -4.18 19.70
CA LYS A 184 3.40 -3.91 20.81
C LYS A 184 2.04 -3.43 20.29
N GLU A 185 2.03 -2.55 19.30
CA GLU A 185 0.82 -2.04 18.66
C GLU A 185 0.02 -3.18 18.02
N LEU A 186 0.63 -3.97 17.14
CA LEU A 186 -0.04 -5.10 16.48
C LEU A 186 -0.61 -6.10 17.47
N LYS A 187 0.07 -6.31 18.61
CA LYS A 187 -0.47 -7.15 19.67
C LYS A 187 -1.69 -6.52 20.35
N LYS A 188 -1.68 -5.19 20.56
CA LYS A 188 -2.80 -4.43 21.11
C LYS A 188 -4.00 -4.48 20.17
N ASP A 189 -3.77 -4.43 18.86
CA ASP A 189 -4.78 -4.52 17.80
C ASP A 189 -5.32 -5.96 17.60
N GLY A 190 -4.88 -6.90 18.41
CA GLY A 190 -5.41 -8.27 18.46
C GLY A 190 -4.65 -9.29 17.60
N LEU A 191 -3.56 -8.92 16.94
CA LEU A 191 -2.77 -9.88 16.18
C LEU A 191 -2.05 -10.86 17.11
N LYS A 192 -2.26 -12.18 16.89
CA LYS A 192 -1.63 -13.21 17.73
C LYS A 192 -0.11 -13.17 17.59
N LYS A 193 0.60 -13.23 18.74
CA LYS A 193 2.07 -13.14 18.82
C LYS A 193 2.81 -14.00 17.78
N LYS A 194 2.33 -15.20 17.49
CA LYS A 194 2.97 -16.12 16.54
C LYS A 194 2.93 -15.68 15.08
N TYR A 195 2.06 -14.72 14.73
CA TYR A 195 1.91 -14.22 13.36
C TYR A 195 2.56 -12.85 13.15
N ILE A 196 2.92 -12.13 14.24
CA ILE A 196 3.42 -10.75 14.16
C ILE A 196 4.69 -10.67 13.31
N ASP A 197 5.66 -11.54 13.57
CA ASP A 197 6.94 -11.50 12.86
C ASP A 197 6.79 -11.84 11.37
N GLY A 198 5.91 -12.81 11.04
CA GLY A 198 5.58 -13.12 9.64
C GLY A 198 4.91 -11.94 8.93
N PHE A 199 3.98 -11.28 9.60
CA PHE A 199 3.32 -10.08 9.09
C PHE A 199 4.32 -8.94 8.85
N LEU A 200 5.12 -8.60 9.85
CA LEU A 200 6.14 -7.54 9.75
C LEU A 200 7.20 -7.83 8.68
N LYS A 201 7.53 -9.10 8.44
CA LYS A 201 8.45 -9.49 7.37
C LYS A 201 7.85 -9.27 5.99
N ILE A 202 6.59 -9.65 5.77
CA ILE A 202 5.90 -9.47 4.47
C ILE A 202 5.87 -7.99 4.10
N TYR A 203 5.56 -7.12 5.05
CA TYR A 203 5.38 -5.69 4.86
C TYR A 203 6.60 -4.85 5.32
N VAL A 204 7.80 -5.44 5.38
CA VAL A 204 8.98 -4.76 5.94
C VAL A 204 9.34 -3.46 5.22
N THR A 205 9.06 -3.35 3.93
CA THR A 205 9.29 -2.12 3.16
C THR A 205 8.34 -0.98 3.55
N GLU A 206 7.19 -1.29 4.13
CA GLU A 206 6.24 -0.30 4.64
C GLU A 206 6.62 0.21 6.04
N TYR A 207 7.29 -0.65 6.84
CA TYR A 207 7.68 -0.35 8.21
C TYR A 207 9.11 0.16 8.36
N THR A 208 9.87 0.25 7.28
CA THR A 208 11.24 0.77 7.30
C THR A 208 11.38 2.02 6.45
N GLU A 209 12.02 3.05 7.01
CA GLU A 209 12.16 4.34 6.33
C GLU A 209 13.37 4.41 5.40
N LYS A 210 14.28 3.41 5.48
CA LYS A 210 15.51 3.37 4.68
C LYS A 210 15.95 1.95 4.39
N LEU A 211 16.79 1.81 3.40
CA LEU A 211 17.49 0.56 3.12
C LEU A 211 18.48 0.27 4.24
N LEU A 212 18.22 -0.74 5.07
CA LEU A 212 19.02 -1.13 6.21
C LEU A 212 20.18 -2.09 5.83
N THR A 213 20.09 -2.65 4.63
CA THR A 213 21.08 -3.59 4.09
C THR A 213 21.47 -3.19 2.67
N GLU A 214 22.73 -3.31 2.33
CA GLU A 214 23.26 -3.12 0.98
C GLU A 214 22.94 -4.29 0.04
#